data_213a12024fb747c43161f879427da36c
#
_entry.id   213a12024fb747c43161f879427da36c
#
_cell.length_a   1.000
_cell.length_b   1.000
_cell.length_c   1.000
_cell.angle_alpha   90.00
_cell.angle_beta   90.00
_cell.angle_gamma   90.00
#
_symmetry.space_group_name_H-M   'P 1'
#
loop_
_entity.id
_entity.type
_entity.pdbx_description
1 polymer ?
#
loop_
_entity_poly.entity_id
_entity_poly.type
_entity_poly.pdbx_seq_one_letter_code
_entity_poly.pdbx_strand_id
1 'polypeptide(L)'
;MDREHELLERANRLVDGGDFRSAISLLEEAGRFDDPELARHLVNLRIQAYAKMEWPEPHDHWPPHHDGRFDGETGFPEIPAGELDVGALKAGILGRGGLIVRGLMDERRIGSMRENIDRVLLARMEASDEVPGADTNPWYHRSENVRGGPTQFRGGQRYTTIGSAWSVDSPPTAFQLIEFYREIGLPGLLHGYFDEDPVLSVRKWVVRCAAPNNGASSGWHQDGYFLGDASAIRTANLWIALTDCGGDADAPGLEIVAGGERKIHETGTRGSPFNWTVGEELVDEIALTSPVLCPRFNAGDALFFDHYNLHRTGFGLNHTKNRYALETWFFAGSTAPHKQQPVVF
;
A
#
# COMPACT_ATOMS: atom_id res chain seq x y z
N MET A 1 -10.14 25.27 21.90
CA MET A 1 -11.35 24.49 22.28
C MET A 1 -12.58 24.88 21.46
N ASP A 2 -13.03 26.17 21.42
CA ASP A 2 -14.27 26.51 20.68
C ASP A 2 -14.24 26.21 19.17
N ARG A 3 -13.15 26.58 18.49
CA ARG A 3 -13.07 26.43 17.02
C ARG A 3 -12.99 24.97 16.55
N GLU A 4 -12.29 24.14 17.27
CA GLU A 4 -12.13 22.71 16.99
C GLU A 4 -13.44 21.95 17.25
N HIS A 5 -14.10 22.25 18.37
CA HIS A 5 -15.39 21.67 18.70
C HIS A 5 -16.46 22.04 17.65
N GLU A 6 -16.50 23.32 17.23
CA GLU A 6 -17.41 23.78 16.18
C GLU A 6 -17.15 23.05 14.84
N LEU A 7 -15.86 22.81 14.52
CA LEU A 7 -15.47 22.10 13.32
C LEU A 7 -15.95 20.64 13.33
N LEU A 8 -15.72 19.94 14.44
CA LEU A 8 -16.18 18.56 14.62
C LEU A 8 -17.70 18.46 14.59
N GLU A 9 -18.42 19.41 15.20
CA GLU A 9 -19.88 19.45 15.13
C GLU A 9 -20.37 19.67 13.68
N ARG A 10 -19.71 20.52 12.90
CA ARG A 10 -20.06 20.72 11.49
C ARG A 10 -19.80 19.46 10.67
N ALA A 11 -18.67 18.79 10.88
CA ALA A 11 -18.37 17.53 10.23
C ALA A 11 -19.40 16.45 10.59
N ASN A 12 -19.78 16.33 11.86
CA ASN A 12 -20.80 15.39 12.30
C ASN A 12 -22.16 15.67 11.64
N ARG A 13 -22.59 16.92 11.50
CA ARG A 13 -23.83 17.27 10.77
C ARG A 13 -23.79 16.84 9.30
N LEU A 14 -22.65 16.94 8.63
CA LEU A 14 -22.47 16.46 7.25
C LEU A 14 -22.56 14.93 7.20
N VAL A 15 -21.94 14.24 8.16
CA VAL A 15 -22.01 12.77 8.28
C VAL A 15 -23.45 12.30 8.53
N ASP A 16 -24.19 12.97 9.42
CA ASP A 16 -25.60 12.67 9.70
C ASP A 16 -26.48 12.87 8.45
N GLY A 17 -26.11 13.85 7.61
CA GLY A 17 -26.72 14.08 6.31
C GLY A 17 -26.28 13.14 5.18
N GLY A 18 -25.32 12.24 5.46
CA GLY A 18 -24.77 11.30 4.48
C GLY A 18 -23.64 11.87 3.60
N ASP A 19 -23.25 13.13 3.80
CA ASP A 19 -22.21 13.79 3.01
C ASP A 19 -20.82 13.58 3.63
N PHE A 20 -20.32 12.36 3.52
CA PHE A 20 -19.02 11.97 4.06
C PHE A 20 -17.86 12.68 3.37
N ARG A 21 -17.95 12.95 2.06
CA ARG A 21 -16.88 13.62 1.30
C ARG A 21 -16.66 15.05 1.78
N SER A 22 -17.75 15.80 1.94
CA SER A 22 -17.67 17.16 2.47
C SER A 22 -17.20 17.20 3.93
N ALA A 23 -17.59 16.22 4.74
CA ALA A 23 -17.10 16.10 6.12
C ALA A 23 -15.59 15.87 6.18
N ILE A 24 -15.08 14.96 5.34
CA ILE A 24 -13.64 14.66 5.22
C ILE A 24 -12.89 15.91 4.75
N SER A 25 -13.33 16.56 3.67
CA SER A 25 -12.69 17.77 3.13
C SER A 25 -12.65 18.91 4.16
N LEU A 26 -13.77 19.13 4.89
CA LEU A 26 -13.86 20.14 5.94
C LEU A 26 -12.81 19.94 7.04
N LEU A 27 -12.63 18.69 7.49
CA LEU A 27 -11.68 18.38 8.54
C LEU A 27 -10.23 18.45 8.05
N GLU A 28 -9.96 18.10 6.81
CA GLU A 28 -8.64 18.19 6.22
C GLU A 28 -8.17 19.63 5.98
N GLU A 29 -9.06 20.51 5.48
CA GLU A 29 -8.75 21.93 5.29
C GLU A 29 -8.42 22.64 6.61
N ALA A 30 -9.01 22.18 7.70
CA ALA A 30 -8.81 22.73 9.02
C ALA A 30 -7.71 22.02 9.81
N GLY A 31 -7.38 20.79 9.43
CA GLY A 31 -6.49 19.92 10.18
C GLY A 31 -5.01 20.17 9.87
N ARG A 32 -4.21 20.00 10.92
CA ARG A 32 -2.77 19.83 10.81
C ARG A 32 -2.43 18.42 11.22
N PHE A 33 -1.45 17.82 10.56
CA PHE A 33 -0.99 16.47 10.91
C PHE A 33 -0.41 16.38 12.34
N ASP A 34 -0.09 17.52 12.96
CA ASP A 34 0.40 17.66 14.34
C ASP A 34 -0.73 17.63 15.39
N ASP A 35 -2.01 17.56 14.98
CA ASP A 35 -3.16 17.29 15.84
C ASP A 35 -3.53 15.79 15.79
N PRO A 36 -3.12 14.99 16.79
CA PRO A 36 -3.37 13.56 16.77
C PRO A 36 -4.85 13.16 16.92
N GLU A 37 -5.66 14.00 17.56
CA GLU A 37 -7.09 13.70 17.74
C GLU A 37 -7.86 13.91 16.44
N LEU A 38 -7.58 15.01 15.75
CA LEU A 38 -8.17 15.27 14.44
C LEU A 38 -7.72 14.25 13.39
N ALA A 39 -6.43 13.91 13.36
CA ALA A 39 -5.90 12.89 12.45
C ALA A 39 -6.57 11.52 12.69
N ARG A 40 -6.79 11.13 13.95
CA ARG A 40 -7.50 9.90 14.33
C ARG A 40 -8.97 9.94 13.92
N HIS A 41 -9.62 11.07 14.12
CA HIS A 41 -11.01 11.26 13.72
C HIS A 41 -11.17 11.13 12.20
N LEU A 42 -10.26 11.73 11.42
CA LEU A 42 -10.21 11.59 9.96
C LEU A 42 -10.03 10.14 9.48
N VAL A 43 -9.12 9.39 10.08
CA VAL A 43 -8.94 7.97 9.76
C VAL A 43 -10.23 7.19 9.99
N ASN A 44 -10.87 7.38 11.13
CA ASN A 44 -12.12 6.69 11.48
C ASN A 44 -13.27 7.07 10.54
N LEU A 45 -13.39 8.37 10.21
CA LEU A 45 -14.41 8.88 9.29
C LEU A 45 -14.25 8.26 7.88
N ARG A 46 -13.02 8.17 7.38
CA ARG A 46 -12.71 7.57 6.08
C ARG A 46 -13.05 6.08 6.01
N ILE A 47 -12.79 5.32 7.11
CA ILE A 47 -13.19 3.91 7.22
C ILE A 47 -14.72 3.78 7.18
N GLN A 48 -15.43 4.64 7.92
CA GLN A 48 -16.89 4.63 7.96
C GLN A 48 -17.52 5.03 6.62
N ALA A 49 -16.92 6.03 5.95
CA ALA A 49 -17.41 6.55 4.69
C ALA A 49 -17.56 5.46 3.63
N TYR A 50 -16.57 4.59 3.44
CA TYR A 50 -16.66 3.51 2.47
C TYR A 50 -17.91 2.64 2.65
N ALA A 51 -18.23 2.28 3.89
CA ALA A 51 -19.37 1.41 4.19
C ALA A 51 -20.75 2.09 4.05
N LYS A 52 -20.77 3.42 3.96
CA LYS A 52 -22.00 4.23 3.92
C LYS A 52 -22.24 4.91 2.59
N MET A 53 -21.20 5.07 1.78
CA MET A 53 -21.33 5.64 0.44
C MET A 53 -21.88 4.60 -0.53
N GLU A 54 -22.57 5.07 -1.56
CA GLU A 54 -22.97 4.26 -2.70
C GLU A 54 -21.80 4.15 -3.69
N TRP A 55 -21.56 2.94 -4.19
CA TRP A 55 -20.56 2.64 -5.20
C TRP A 55 -21.26 2.23 -6.49
N PRO A 56 -20.70 2.56 -7.66
CA PRO A 56 -21.28 2.14 -8.93
C PRO A 56 -21.25 0.59 -9.05
N GLU A 57 -22.09 0.06 -9.92
CA GLU A 57 -21.93 -1.34 -10.33
C GLU A 57 -20.60 -1.50 -11.09
N PRO A 58 -19.89 -2.60 -10.88
CA PRO A 58 -18.62 -2.84 -11.59
C PRO A 58 -18.83 -2.85 -13.11
N HIS A 59 -18.02 -2.11 -13.84
CA HIS A 59 -18.07 -2.09 -15.30
C HIS A 59 -17.70 -3.46 -15.90
N ASP A 60 -18.38 -3.90 -16.94
CA ASP A 60 -18.14 -5.20 -17.60
C ASP A 60 -16.81 -5.25 -18.38
N HIS A 61 -16.19 -4.10 -18.64
CA HIS A 61 -14.99 -3.99 -19.49
C HIS A 61 -13.70 -3.87 -18.67
N TRP A 62 -13.35 -4.93 -17.96
CA TRP A 62 -12.07 -5.03 -17.26
C TRP A 62 -11.27 -6.26 -17.75
N PRO A 63 -9.95 -6.15 -17.99
CA PRO A 63 -9.12 -4.94 -17.91
C PRO A 63 -9.38 -3.94 -19.04
N PRO A 64 -9.17 -2.62 -18.80
CA PRO A 64 -9.31 -1.61 -19.84
C PRO A 64 -8.23 -1.76 -20.90
N HIS A 65 -8.52 -1.27 -22.10
CA HIS A 65 -7.54 -1.20 -23.17
C HIS A 65 -6.36 -0.28 -22.79
N HIS A 66 -5.13 -0.65 -23.16
CA HIS A 66 -3.92 0.17 -23.08
C HIS A 66 -3.31 0.39 -24.47
N ASP A 67 -2.51 1.43 -24.60
CA ASP A 67 -1.98 1.87 -25.89
C ASP A 67 -0.73 1.10 -26.37
N GLY A 68 -0.27 0.12 -25.61
CA GLY A 68 0.88 -0.71 -25.97
C GLY A 68 2.22 0.02 -26.01
N ARG A 69 2.32 1.24 -25.41
CA ARG A 69 3.53 2.08 -25.48
C ARG A 69 4.81 1.41 -24.98
N PHE A 70 4.70 0.36 -24.19
CA PHE A 70 5.82 -0.43 -23.67
C PHE A 70 5.91 -1.83 -24.29
N ASP A 71 5.20 -2.09 -25.38
CA ASP A 71 5.27 -3.38 -26.08
C ASP A 71 6.69 -3.61 -26.62
N GLY A 72 7.20 -4.82 -26.42
CA GLY A 72 8.55 -5.22 -26.82
C GLY A 72 9.66 -4.89 -25.84
N GLU A 73 9.40 -4.17 -24.74
CA GLU A 73 10.38 -4.00 -23.67
C GLU A 73 10.64 -5.32 -22.94
N THR A 74 11.91 -5.55 -22.57
CA THR A 74 12.31 -6.69 -21.74
C THR A 74 12.39 -6.26 -20.29
N GLY A 75 11.41 -6.64 -19.49
CA GLY A 75 11.33 -6.24 -18.07
C GLY A 75 10.21 -5.24 -17.79
N PHE A 76 10.33 -4.53 -16.69
CA PHE A 76 9.40 -3.46 -16.36
C PHE A 76 9.81 -2.17 -17.07
N PRO A 77 8.84 -1.45 -17.66
CA PRO A 77 9.10 -0.10 -18.16
C PRO A 77 9.46 0.84 -17.02
N GLU A 78 10.33 1.79 -17.31
CA GLU A 78 10.80 2.79 -16.38
C GLU A 78 10.57 4.19 -16.95
N ILE A 79 9.91 5.05 -16.16
CA ILE A 79 9.66 6.44 -16.55
C ILE A 79 10.01 7.40 -15.41
N PRO A 80 10.39 8.64 -15.70
CA PRO A 80 10.48 9.67 -14.67
C PRO A 80 9.09 10.05 -14.14
N ALA A 81 9.02 10.54 -12.90
CA ALA A 81 7.74 10.92 -12.26
C ALA A 81 6.93 11.94 -13.09
N GLY A 82 7.60 12.85 -13.80
CA GLY A 82 6.94 13.85 -14.64
C GLY A 82 6.23 13.28 -15.89
N GLU A 83 6.45 12.02 -16.23
CA GLU A 83 5.82 11.33 -17.36
C GLU A 83 4.71 10.35 -16.91
N LEU A 84 4.43 10.31 -15.61
CA LEU A 84 3.41 9.44 -15.07
C LEU A 84 2.01 9.95 -15.45
N ASP A 85 1.33 9.17 -16.28
CA ASP A 85 -0.05 9.39 -16.70
C ASP A 85 -0.88 8.11 -16.63
N VAL A 86 -2.18 8.23 -16.87
CA VAL A 86 -3.13 7.08 -16.86
C VAL A 86 -2.76 6.04 -17.91
N GLY A 87 -2.29 6.47 -19.09
CA GLY A 87 -1.85 5.59 -20.17
C GLY A 87 -0.62 4.77 -19.76
N ALA A 88 0.37 5.42 -19.13
CA ALA A 88 1.56 4.76 -18.60
C ALA A 88 1.20 3.73 -17.51
N LEU A 89 0.31 4.07 -16.57
CA LEU A 89 -0.18 3.12 -15.58
C LEU A 89 -0.85 1.91 -16.23
N LYS A 90 -1.77 2.12 -17.17
CA LYS A 90 -2.46 1.03 -17.87
C LYS A 90 -1.48 0.16 -18.66
N ALA A 91 -0.62 0.76 -19.47
CA ALA A 91 0.34 0.03 -20.28
C ALA A 91 1.39 -0.72 -19.44
N GLY A 92 1.88 -0.10 -18.35
CA GLY A 92 2.83 -0.73 -17.45
C GLY A 92 2.21 -1.89 -16.65
N ILE A 93 1.13 -1.64 -15.94
CA ILE A 93 0.53 -2.66 -15.06
C ILE A 93 -0.12 -3.77 -15.88
N LEU A 94 -0.99 -3.43 -16.84
CA LEU A 94 -1.79 -4.41 -17.56
C LEU A 94 -1.00 -5.10 -18.70
N GLY A 95 -0.09 -4.36 -19.34
CA GLY A 95 0.70 -4.86 -20.46
C GLY A 95 2.01 -5.54 -20.03
N ARG A 96 2.65 -5.06 -18.96
CA ARG A 96 4.00 -5.50 -18.53
C ARG A 96 4.05 -6.08 -17.11
N GLY A 97 2.92 -6.07 -16.35
CA GLY A 97 2.85 -6.55 -14.97
C GLY A 97 3.36 -5.56 -13.93
N GLY A 98 3.87 -4.40 -14.34
CA GLY A 98 4.31 -3.32 -13.47
C GLY A 98 4.95 -2.15 -14.21
N LEU A 99 5.10 -1.03 -13.50
CA LEU A 99 5.71 0.22 -13.97
C LEU A 99 6.61 0.77 -12.89
N ILE A 100 7.87 1.00 -13.19
CA ILE A 100 8.81 1.70 -12.30
C ILE A 100 8.73 3.19 -12.62
N VAL A 101 8.50 3.99 -11.57
CA VAL A 101 8.47 5.45 -11.65
C VAL A 101 9.63 6.01 -10.86
N ARG A 102 10.56 6.65 -11.55
CA ARG A 102 11.78 7.19 -10.95
C ARG A 102 11.55 8.55 -10.33
N GLY A 103 11.99 8.70 -9.07
CA GLY A 103 11.91 9.97 -8.35
C GLY A 103 10.50 10.43 -8.03
N LEU A 104 9.57 9.51 -7.71
CA LEU A 104 8.18 9.85 -7.38
C LEU A 104 8.08 10.65 -6.07
N MET A 105 8.97 10.42 -5.11
CA MET A 105 9.02 11.13 -3.83
C MET A 105 10.33 11.91 -3.70
N ASP A 106 10.24 13.18 -3.30
CA ASP A 106 11.40 14.04 -3.11
C ASP A 106 12.21 13.71 -1.83
N GLU A 107 13.48 14.12 -1.79
CA GLU A 107 14.43 13.81 -0.71
C GLU A 107 13.96 14.30 0.67
N ARG A 108 13.33 15.50 0.74
CA ARG A 108 12.83 16.05 2.00
C ARG A 108 11.73 15.16 2.57
N ARG A 109 10.81 14.72 1.71
CA ARG A 109 9.69 13.86 2.10
C ARG A 109 10.15 12.45 2.47
N ILE A 110 11.14 11.93 1.75
CA ILE A 110 11.80 10.65 2.10
C ILE A 110 12.37 10.72 3.51
N GLY A 111 13.12 11.77 3.84
CA GLY A 111 13.69 11.95 5.17
C GLY A 111 12.64 11.98 6.27
N SER A 112 11.60 12.83 6.10
CA SER A 112 10.47 12.93 7.02
C SER A 112 9.74 11.59 7.19
N MET A 113 9.51 10.86 6.11
CA MET A 113 8.77 9.60 6.16
C MET A 113 9.58 8.49 6.86
N ARG A 114 10.91 8.45 6.67
CA ARG A 114 11.77 7.51 7.40
C ARG A 114 11.75 7.78 8.90
N GLU A 115 11.87 9.05 9.32
CA GLU A 115 11.73 9.43 10.73
C GLU A 115 10.37 9.03 11.30
N ASN A 116 9.30 9.20 10.53
CA ASN A 116 7.97 8.77 10.96
C ASN A 116 7.88 7.26 11.15
N ILE A 117 8.45 6.48 10.23
CA ILE A 117 8.50 5.01 10.35
C ILE A 117 9.21 4.60 11.64
N ASP A 118 10.36 5.20 11.95
CA ASP A 118 11.10 4.91 13.18
C ASP A 118 10.26 5.26 14.42
N ARG A 119 9.59 6.41 14.44
CA ARG A 119 8.68 6.82 15.52
C ARG A 119 7.50 5.87 15.70
N VAL A 120 6.87 5.47 14.59
CA VAL A 120 5.74 4.52 14.61
C VAL A 120 6.15 3.16 15.17
N LEU A 121 7.29 2.63 14.69
CA LEU A 121 7.78 1.33 15.13
C LEU A 121 8.19 1.36 16.61
N LEU A 122 8.84 2.44 17.06
CA LEU A 122 9.19 2.64 18.47
C LEU A 122 7.93 2.75 19.34
N ALA A 123 6.99 3.62 18.97
CA ALA A 123 5.74 3.82 19.69
C ALA A 123 4.92 2.51 19.78
N ARG A 124 4.90 1.71 18.69
CA ARG A 124 4.25 0.40 18.68
C ARG A 124 4.93 -0.61 19.62
N MET A 125 6.25 -0.57 19.73
CA MET A 125 6.99 -1.44 20.66
C MET A 125 6.74 -1.07 22.12
N GLU A 126 6.54 0.23 22.41
CA GLU A 126 6.23 0.74 23.75
C GLU A 126 4.77 0.52 24.15
N ALA A 127 3.87 0.39 23.18
CA ALA A 127 2.44 0.20 23.46
C ALA A 127 2.16 -1.14 24.11
N SER A 128 1.38 -1.11 25.19
CA SER A 128 0.94 -2.31 25.87
C SER A 128 -0.23 -2.98 25.13
N ASP A 129 -0.08 -4.25 24.75
CA ASP A 129 -1.18 -5.05 24.21
C ASP A 129 -2.24 -5.40 25.27
N GLU A 130 -1.92 -5.19 26.57
CA GLU A 130 -2.75 -5.62 27.70
C GLU A 130 -3.77 -4.58 28.17
N VAL A 131 -3.53 -3.29 27.88
CA VAL A 131 -4.40 -2.20 28.31
C VAL A 131 -4.92 -1.41 27.12
N PRO A 132 -6.15 -1.67 26.62
CA PRO A 132 -6.77 -0.86 25.59
C PRO A 132 -6.91 0.60 26.05
N GLY A 133 -6.48 1.55 25.23
CA GLY A 133 -6.57 3.00 25.50
C GLY A 133 -5.44 3.56 26.37
N ALA A 134 -4.43 2.78 26.74
CA ALA A 134 -3.23 3.28 27.41
C ALA A 134 -2.21 3.92 26.43
N ASP A 135 -2.54 3.95 25.13
CA ASP A 135 -1.67 4.50 24.10
C ASP A 135 -1.68 6.03 24.20
N THR A 136 -0.75 6.58 24.95
CA THR A 136 -0.54 8.04 25.09
C THR A 136 0.42 8.59 24.03
N ASN A 137 1.05 7.70 23.24
CA ASN A 137 1.99 8.11 22.21
C ASN A 137 1.23 8.55 20.94
N PRO A 138 1.40 9.80 20.45
CA PRO A 138 0.68 10.30 19.29
C PRO A 138 1.01 9.57 17.99
N TRP A 139 2.13 8.85 17.93
CA TRP A 139 2.59 8.11 16.75
C TRP A 139 2.02 6.71 16.63
N TYR A 140 1.39 6.19 17.67
CA TYR A 140 0.71 4.89 17.62
C TYR A 140 -0.61 4.95 18.39
N HIS A 141 -1.68 4.65 17.70
CA HIS A 141 -2.99 4.48 18.28
C HIS A 141 -3.70 3.33 17.57
N ARG A 142 -4.02 2.32 18.32
CA ARG A 142 -4.78 1.18 17.81
C ARG A 142 -6.12 1.65 17.26
N SER A 143 -6.37 1.47 15.97
CA SER A 143 -7.65 1.83 15.39
C SER A 143 -8.74 0.86 15.86
N GLU A 144 -9.70 1.34 16.63
CA GLU A 144 -10.83 0.56 17.16
C GLU A 144 -11.79 0.07 16.05
N ASN A 145 -11.85 0.81 14.95
CA ASN A 145 -12.72 0.50 13.82
C ASN A 145 -12.12 -0.54 12.86
N VAL A 146 -10.89 -0.94 13.04
CA VAL A 146 -10.26 -2.00 12.26
C VAL A 146 -10.59 -3.36 12.85
N ARG A 147 -11.70 -3.95 12.41
CA ARG A 147 -12.10 -5.30 12.82
C ARG A 147 -11.10 -6.35 12.34
N GLY A 148 -10.70 -7.24 13.22
CA GLY A 148 -9.70 -8.27 12.91
C GLY A 148 -8.31 -7.69 12.64
N GLY A 149 -8.01 -6.55 13.26
CA GLY A 149 -6.73 -5.89 13.23
C GLY A 149 -5.57 -6.77 13.69
N PRO A 150 -4.30 -6.34 13.47
CA PRO A 150 -3.11 -7.08 13.88
C PRO A 150 -3.11 -7.45 15.36
N THR A 151 -3.86 -6.72 16.15
CA THR A 151 -3.99 -6.91 17.59
C THR A 151 -4.91 -8.07 17.98
N GLN A 152 -5.83 -8.48 17.12
CA GLN A 152 -6.55 -9.74 17.27
C GLN A 152 -5.79 -10.92 16.68
N PHE A 153 -4.79 -10.64 15.82
CA PHE A 153 -3.86 -11.65 15.39
C PHE A 153 -2.74 -11.75 16.44
N ARG A 154 -2.53 -12.93 16.98
CA ARG A 154 -1.24 -13.29 17.60
C ARG A 154 -0.03 -12.98 16.72
N GLY A 155 -0.27 -12.56 15.47
CA GLY A 155 0.68 -12.07 14.49
C GLY A 155 1.00 -10.57 14.54
N GLY A 156 0.28 -9.74 15.31
CA GLY A 156 0.58 -8.30 15.37
C GLY A 156 1.98 -8.01 15.92
N GLN A 157 2.39 -8.73 16.97
CA GLN A 157 3.78 -8.67 17.47
C GLN A 157 4.77 -9.15 16.40
N ARG A 158 4.46 -10.25 15.70
CA ARG A 158 5.30 -10.74 14.61
C ARG A 158 5.45 -9.72 13.48
N TYR A 159 4.38 -9.01 13.14
CA TYR A 159 4.39 -7.97 12.10
C TYR A 159 5.32 -6.81 12.47
N THR A 160 5.27 -6.38 13.73
CA THR A 160 6.19 -5.34 14.25
C THR A 160 7.63 -5.84 14.35
N THR A 161 7.86 -7.07 14.80
CA THR A 161 9.21 -7.65 14.89
C THR A 161 9.90 -7.81 13.54
N ILE A 162 9.14 -7.89 12.45
CA ILE A 162 9.68 -7.84 11.08
C ILE A 162 9.76 -6.42 10.52
N GLY A 163 9.60 -5.38 11.36
CA GLY A 163 9.76 -3.99 10.99
C GLY A 163 8.60 -3.42 10.18
N SER A 164 7.36 -3.85 10.47
CA SER A 164 6.17 -3.36 9.75
C SER A 164 5.13 -2.81 10.72
N ALA A 165 4.42 -1.75 10.30
CA ALA A 165 3.25 -1.23 10.98
C ALA A 165 2.19 -0.79 9.98
N TRP A 166 0.93 -0.78 10.37
CA TRP A 166 -0.14 -0.23 9.55
C TRP A 166 -0.20 1.28 9.70
N SER A 167 -0.34 1.98 8.58
CA SER A 167 -0.42 3.45 8.56
C SER A 167 -1.63 3.95 9.34
N VAL A 168 -2.75 3.22 9.35
CA VAL A 168 -3.95 3.59 10.13
C VAL A 168 -3.75 3.58 11.64
N ASP A 169 -2.79 2.81 12.13
CA ASP A 169 -2.41 2.79 13.55
C ASP A 169 -1.48 3.96 13.91
N SER A 170 -1.07 4.75 12.91
CA SER A 170 -0.36 6.02 13.08
C SER A 170 -1.10 7.14 12.35
N PRO A 171 -2.14 7.73 12.96
CA PRO A 171 -2.94 8.77 12.30
C PRO A 171 -2.14 9.93 11.69
N PRO A 172 -1.07 10.45 12.32
CA PRO A 172 -0.22 11.46 11.69
C PRO A 172 0.46 10.97 10.40
N THR A 173 0.94 9.72 10.39
CA THR A 173 1.56 9.11 9.20
C THR A 173 0.51 8.88 8.11
N ALA A 174 -0.68 8.37 8.47
CA ALA A 174 -1.78 8.20 7.54
C ALA A 174 -2.18 9.51 6.86
N PHE A 175 -2.29 10.59 7.65
CA PHE A 175 -2.59 11.93 7.13
C PHE A 175 -1.53 12.39 6.12
N GLN A 176 -0.26 12.33 6.47
CA GLN A 176 0.84 12.74 5.59
C GLN A 176 0.92 11.91 4.30
N LEU A 177 0.60 10.62 4.36
CA LEU A 177 0.55 9.77 3.17
C LEU A 177 -0.60 10.18 2.23
N ILE A 178 -1.78 10.48 2.76
CA ILE A 178 -2.91 10.96 1.96
C ILE A 178 -2.58 12.31 1.31
N GLU A 179 -1.96 13.25 2.06
CA GLU A 179 -1.49 14.52 1.48
C GLU A 179 -0.51 14.26 0.32
N PHE A 180 0.47 13.39 0.54
CA PHE A 180 1.43 13.05 -0.51
C PHE A 180 0.75 12.45 -1.75
N TYR A 181 -0.17 11.51 -1.58
CA TYR A 181 -0.90 10.92 -2.72
C TYR A 181 -1.69 11.97 -3.51
N ARG A 182 -2.26 12.95 -2.84
CA ARG A 182 -2.96 14.07 -3.49
C ARG A 182 -2.02 15.02 -4.20
N GLU A 183 -0.90 15.37 -3.59
CA GLU A 183 0.11 16.24 -4.21
C GLU A 183 0.65 15.68 -5.52
N ILE A 184 0.86 14.37 -5.59
CA ILE A 184 1.29 13.72 -6.84
C ILE A 184 0.13 13.40 -7.80
N GLY A 185 -1.11 13.83 -7.50
CA GLY A 185 -2.29 13.61 -8.34
C GLY A 185 -2.77 12.16 -8.41
N LEU A 186 -2.33 11.30 -7.47
CA LEU A 186 -2.63 9.86 -7.49
C LEU A 186 -4.13 9.54 -7.50
N PRO A 187 -5.04 10.25 -6.79
CA PRO A 187 -6.48 9.97 -6.88
C PRO A 187 -7.02 10.09 -8.31
N GLY A 188 -6.62 11.12 -9.05
CA GLY A 188 -7.02 11.32 -10.45
C GLY A 188 -6.41 10.28 -11.39
N LEU A 189 -5.15 9.90 -11.18
CA LEU A 189 -4.47 8.83 -11.94
C LEU A 189 -5.18 7.49 -11.75
N LEU A 190 -5.52 7.13 -10.52
CA LEU A 190 -6.19 5.87 -10.21
C LEU A 190 -7.67 5.89 -10.65
N HIS A 191 -8.36 7.04 -10.55
CA HIS A 191 -9.69 7.20 -11.13
C HIS A 191 -9.67 6.91 -12.64
N GLY A 192 -8.71 7.48 -13.37
CA GLY A 192 -8.54 7.19 -14.81
C GLY A 192 -8.12 5.75 -15.10
N TYR A 193 -7.37 5.11 -14.19
CA TYR A 193 -6.97 3.70 -14.32
C TYR A 193 -8.17 2.76 -14.12
N PHE A 194 -8.98 2.97 -13.08
CA PHE A 194 -10.14 2.13 -12.72
C PHE A 194 -11.43 2.50 -13.46
N ASP A 195 -11.53 3.72 -14.01
CA ASP A 195 -12.76 4.36 -14.51
C ASP A 195 -13.81 4.54 -13.40
N GLU A 196 -13.37 4.66 -12.17
CA GLU A 196 -14.17 4.93 -10.97
C GLU A 196 -13.29 5.40 -9.81
N ASP A 197 -13.92 5.87 -8.73
CA ASP A 197 -13.19 6.37 -7.56
C ASP A 197 -12.39 5.25 -6.87
N PRO A 198 -11.10 5.49 -6.60
CA PRO A 198 -10.26 4.54 -5.89
C PRO A 198 -10.49 4.58 -4.37
N VAL A 199 -10.18 3.46 -3.71
CA VAL A 199 -10.11 3.34 -2.26
C VAL A 199 -8.83 2.64 -1.83
N LEU A 200 -8.39 2.88 -0.59
CA LEU A 200 -7.20 2.25 0.02
C LEU A 200 -7.60 1.00 0.82
N SER A 201 -6.71 0.03 0.89
CA SER A 201 -6.82 -1.07 1.86
C SER A 201 -6.22 -0.69 3.21
N VAL A 202 -6.98 -0.73 4.29
CA VAL A 202 -6.43 -0.60 5.65
C VAL A 202 -5.37 -1.66 5.92
N ARG A 203 -5.63 -2.90 5.53
CA ARG A 203 -4.76 -4.05 5.85
C ARG A 203 -3.46 -4.09 5.06
N LYS A 204 -3.39 -3.35 3.97
CA LYS A 204 -2.24 -3.28 3.07
C LYS A 204 -1.82 -1.84 2.79
N TRP A 205 -1.94 -1.03 3.80
CA TRP A 205 -1.39 0.31 3.87
C TRP A 205 -0.32 0.32 4.97
N VAL A 206 0.91 0.01 4.55
CA VAL A 206 1.98 -0.44 5.43
C VAL A 206 3.19 0.46 5.32
N VAL A 207 3.73 0.84 6.47
CA VAL A 207 5.08 1.41 6.59
C VAL A 207 6.04 0.31 7.03
N ARG A 208 7.25 0.30 6.46
CA ARG A 208 8.16 -0.84 6.62
C ARG A 208 9.62 -0.42 6.77
N CYS A 209 10.30 -1.03 7.76
CA CYS A 209 11.75 -1.01 7.91
C CYS A 209 12.25 -2.46 7.98
N ALA A 210 12.63 -3.04 6.85
CA ALA A 210 13.13 -4.41 6.78
C ALA A 210 14.63 -4.46 7.08
N ALA A 211 15.03 -5.21 8.10
CA ALA A 211 16.43 -5.44 8.43
C ALA A 211 17.09 -6.37 7.40
N PRO A 212 18.39 -6.21 7.12
CA PRO A 212 19.10 -6.95 6.07
C PRO A 212 19.13 -8.46 6.29
N ASN A 213 19.19 -8.90 7.54
CA ASN A 213 19.36 -10.30 7.93
C ASN A 213 18.10 -10.88 8.58
N ASN A 214 16.94 -10.29 8.35
CA ASN A 214 15.72 -10.68 9.04
C ASN A 214 15.13 -12.00 8.53
N GLY A 215 15.89 -12.90 7.94
CA GLY A 215 15.62 -14.32 7.62
C GLY A 215 14.19 -14.72 7.20
N ALA A 216 13.26 -13.81 7.36
CA ALA A 216 11.85 -13.96 7.08
C ALA A 216 11.56 -13.48 5.65
N SER A 217 12.12 -14.15 4.65
CA SER A 217 11.55 -14.08 3.31
C SER A 217 10.07 -14.46 3.43
N SER A 218 9.19 -13.61 2.92
CA SER A 218 7.78 -13.96 2.83
C SER A 218 7.54 -15.14 1.86
N GLY A 219 8.57 -15.57 1.12
CA GLY A 219 8.43 -16.47 -0.01
C GLY A 219 7.78 -15.77 -1.21
N TRP A 220 7.84 -16.41 -2.36
CA TRP A 220 7.15 -15.95 -3.55
C TRP A 220 5.65 -15.93 -3.33
N HIS A 221 4.99 -14.83 -3.64
CA HIS A 221 3.55 -14.71 -3.46
C HIS A 221 2.92 -13.73 -4.44
N GLN A 222 1.63 -13.87 -4.59
CA GLN A 222 0.76 -12.95 -5.30
C GLN A 222 -0.24 -12.38 -4.31
N ASP A 223 -0.42 -11.08 -4.33
CA ASP A 223 -1.36 -10.40 -3.43
C ASP A 223 -2.80 -10.87 -3.63
N GLY A 224 -3.13 -11.28 -4.84
CA GLY A 224 -4.43 -11.83 -5.23
C GLY A 224 -4.85 -13.07 -4.45
N TYR A 225 -3.90 -13.87 -3.94
CA TYR A 225 -4.22 -14.99 -3.06
C TYR A 225 -5.06 -14.59 -1.85
N PHE A 226 -4.81 -13.40 -1.32
CA PHE A 226 -5.48 -12.89 -0.12
C PHE A 226 -6.82 -12.20 -0.41
N LEU A 227 -7.22 -12.04 -1.69
CA LEU A 227 -8.41 -11.26 -2.07
C LEU A 227 -9.68 -12.10 -2.21
N GLY A 228 -9.58 -13.41 -2.35
CA GLY A 228 -10.69 -14.32 -2.63
C GLY A 228 -10.83 -14.57 -4.13
N ASP A 229 -11.96 -14.22 -4.75
CA ASP A 229 -12.09 -14.26 -6.20
C ASP A 229 -11.32 -13.08 -6.81
N ALA A 230 -10.04 -13.31 -7.09
CA ALA A 230 -9.15 -12.30 -7.61
C ALA A 230 -9.58 -11.79 -9.01
N SER A 231 -10.32 -12.58 -9.77
CA SER A 231 -10.76 -12.20 -11.12
C SER A 231 -11.81 -11.07 -11.10
N ALA A 232 -12.56 -10.96 -10.01
CA ALA A 232 -13.56 -9.92 -9.81
C ALA A 232 -13.00 -8.62 -9.22
N ILE A 233 -11.75 -8.62 -8.77
CA ILE A 233 -11.13 -7.50 -8.05
C ILE A 233 -10.25 -6.68 -9.00
N ARG A 234 -10.34 -5.35 -8.90
CA ARG A 234 -9.50 -4.39 -9.63
C ARG A 234 -8.56 -3.71 -8.67
N THR A 235 -7.26 -3.87 -8.88
CA THR A 235 -6.24 -3.30 -7.98
C THR A 235 -5.17 -2.54 -8.73
N ALA A 236 -4.56 -1.59 -8.00
CA ALA A 236 -3.26 -1.03 -8.31
C ALA A 236 -2.49 -0.95 -6.98
N ASN A 237 -1.35 -1.59 -6.90
CA ASN A 237 -0.47 -1.57 -5.74
C ASN A 237 0.62 -0.55 -5.99
N LEU A 238 0.96 0.23 -4.99
CA LEU A 238 2.06 1.19 -5.00
C LEU A 238 3.06 0.81 -3.92
N TRP A 239 4.28 0.52 -4.34
CA TRP A 239 5.42 0.33 -3.46
C TRP A 239 6.43 1.44 -3.70
N ILE A 240 6.92 2.11 -2.65
CA ILE A 240 7.88 3.23 -2.74
C ILE A 240 9.11 2.88 -1.91
N ALA A 241 10.29 2.94 -2.52
CA ALA A 241 11.56 2.83 -1.82
C ALA A 241 11.88 4.14 -1.09
N LEU A 242 12.19 4.07 0.19
CA LEU A 242 12.67 5.22 0.98
C LEU A 242 14.18 5.13 1.28
N THR A 243 14.83 4.10 0.78
CA THR A 243 16.28 3.88 0.78
C THR A 243 16.67 3.20 -0.53
N ASP A 244 17.91 3.39 -0.95
CA ASP A 244 18.45 2.61 -2.05
C ASP A 244 18.40 1.12 -1.71
N CYS A 245 17.87 0.32 -2.64
CA CYS A 245 17.69 -1.12 -2.42
C CYS A 245 17.58 -1.90 -3.74
N GLY A 246 17.70 -3.22 -3.66
CA GLY A 246 17.68 -4.09 -4.83
C GLY A 246 18.89 -3.95 -5.76
N GLY A 247 18.94 -4.75 -6.82
CA GLY A 247 20.09 -4.78 -7.72
C GLY A 247 21.40 -4.99 -6.97
N ASP A 248 22.33 -4.06 -7.14
CA ASP A 248 23.63 -4.02 -6.47
C ASP A 248 23.65 -3.19 -5.17
N ALA A 249 22.51 -2.73 -4.70
CA ALA A 249 22.43 -1.95 -3.46
C ALA A 249 22.64 -2.83 -2.22
N ASP A 250 23.16 -2.21 -1.16
CA ASP A 250 23.42 -2.86 0.13
C ASP A 250 22.17 -2.92 1.03
N ALA A 251 21.01 -3.19 0.44
CA ALA A 251 19.75 -3.37 1.16
C ALA A 251 18.79 -4.30 0.38
N PRO A 252 17.90 -5.04 1.07
CA PRO A 252 16.97 -5.96 0.43
C PRO A 252 16.04 -5.24 -0.57
N GLY A 253 15.96 -5.73 -1.81
CA GLY A 253 15.05 -5.21 -2.83
C GLY A 253 13.74 -5.98 -2.91
N LEU A 254 13.12 -5.90 -4.09
CA LEU A 254 12.04 -6.78 -4.51
C LEU A 254 12.56 -7.69 -5.63
N GLU A 255 12.35 -8.99 -5.49
CA GLU A 255 12.41 -9.91 -6.60
C GLU A 255 11.02 -10.07 -7.18
N ILE A 256 10.91 -9.92 -8.52
CA ILE A 256 9.63 -9.73 -9.19
C ILE A 256 9.66 -10.44 -10.54
N VAL A 257 8.57 -11.11 -10.91
CA VAL A 257 8.38 -11.66 -12.25
C VAL A 257 7.80 -10.61 -13.18
N ALA A 258 8.52 -10.31 -14.26
CA ALA A 258 8.06 -9.33 -15.26
C ALA A 258 7.20 -9.99 -16.35
N GLY A 259 6.07 -9.35 -16.71
CA GLY A 259 5.22 -9.79 -17.83
C GLY A 259 4.54 -11.16 -17.64
N GLY A 260 4.33 -11.57 -16.40
CA GLY A 260 3.67 -12.82 -16.05
C GLY A 260 2.19 -12.88 -16.49
N GLU A 261 1.65 -14.08 -16.53
CA GLU A 261 0.22 -14.29 -16.80
C GLU A 261 -0.65 -13.67 -15.71
N ARG A 262 -1.79 -13.10 -16.12
CA ARG A 262 -2.80 -12.56 -15.20
C ARG A 262 -3.67 -13.68 -14.61
N LYS A 263 -3.04 -14.52 -13.80
CA LYS A 263 -3.70 -15.61 -13.05
C LYS A 263 -3.04 -15.76 -11.67
N ILE A 264 -3.80 -16.29 -10.73
CA ILE A 264 -3.24 -16.69 -9.42
C ILE A 264 -2.70 -18.11 -9.57
N HIS A 265 -1.40 -18.26 -9.29
CA HIS A 265 -0.71 -19.54 -9.32
C HIS A 265 -1.06 -20.40 -8.10
N GLU A 266 -0.84 -21.71 -8.21
CA GLU A 266 -1.00 -22.64 -7.10
C GLU A 266 -0.02 -22.30 -5.96
N THR A 267 -0.46 -22.52 -4.74
CA THR A 267 0.32 -22.24 -3.53
C THR A 267 0.44 -23.44 -2.62
N GLY A 268 1.42 -23.43 -1.73
CA GLY A 268 1.61 -24.51 -0.74
C GLY A 268 2.17 -25.81 -1.33
N THR A 269 2.63 -25.81 -2.58
CA THR A 269 3.16 -26.97 -3.31
C THR A 269 4.57 -26.68 -3.86
N ARG A 270 5.23 -27.66 -4.46
CA ARG A 270 6.44 -27.49 -5.27
C ARG A 270 7.57 -26.71 -4.57
N GLY A 271 7.91 -27.10 -3.33
CA GLY A 271 8.97 -26.46 -2.55
C GLY A 271 8.57 -25.16 -1.85
N SER A 272 7.28 -24.87 -1.80
CA SER A 272 6.76 -23.69 -1.11
C SER A 272 7.05 -23.74 0.42
N PRO A 273 7.60 -22.66 1.02
CA PRO A 273 7.84 -22.62 2.46
C PRO A 273 6.56 -22.45 3.31
N PHE A 274 5.46 -21.94 2.71
CA PHE A 274 4.18 -21.72 3.36
C PHE A 274 3.01 -22.11 2.46
N ASN A 275 1.87 -22.41 3.03
CA ASN A 275 0.66 -22.80 2.28
C ASN A 275 0.06 -21.69 1.40
N TRP A 276 0.50 -20.46 1.56
CA TRP A 276 0.04 -19.27 0.81
C TRP A 276 1.10 -18.73 -0.16
N THR A 277 2.23 -19.38 -0.29
CA THR A 277 3.32 -18.98 -1.19
C THR A 277 3.42 -19.92 -2.39
N VAL A 278 3.93 -19.39 -3.49
CA VAL A 278 4.27 -20.14 -4.69
C VAL A 278 5.62 -20.82 -4.49
N GLY A 279 5.74 -22.08 -4.89
CA GLY A 279 6.97 -22.84 -4.72
C GLY A 279 8.06 -22.42 -5.69
N GLU A 280 9.33 -22.55 -5.28
CA GLU A 280 10.50 -22.20 -6.09
C GLU A 280 10.52 -22.94 -7.43
N GLU A 281 10.16 -24.24 -7.45
CA GLU A 281 10.11 -25.04 -8.67
C GLU A 281 9.14 -24.47 -9.72
N LEU A 282 7.98 -23.93 -9.27
CA LEU A 282 7.04 -23.29 -10.18
C LEU A 282 7.55 -21.93 -10.65
N VAL A 283 8.24 -21.17 -9.79
CA VAL A 283 8.87 -19.91 -10.18
C VAL A 283 9.96 -20.14 -11.22
N ASP A 284 10.77 -21.20 -11.08
CA ASP A 284 11.78 -21.55 -12.07
C ASP A 284 11.16 -21.89 -13.44
N GLU A 285 10.01 -22.58 -13.45
CA GLU A 285 9.27 -22.84 -14.70
C GLU A 285 8.75 -21.54 -15.33
N ILE A 286 8.17 -20.65 -14.54
CA ILE A 286 7.68 -19.34 -15.01
C ILE A 286 8.85 -18.51 -15.56
N ALA A 287 10.01 -18.58 -14.93
CA ALA A 287 11.21 -17.85 -15.33
C ALA A 287 11.73 -18.21 -16.73
N LEU A 288 11.32 -19.35 -17.28
CA LEU A 288 11.67 -19.72 -18.67
C LEU A 288 11.05 -18.80 -19.71
N THR A 289 9.93 -18.16 -19.39
CA THR A 289 9.19 -17.26 -20.30
C THR A 289 9.01 -15.84 -19.78
N SER A 290 9.07 -15.66 -18.47
CA SER A 290 8.84 -14.39 -17.77
C SER A 290 9.98 -14.14 -16.79
N PRO A 291 10.93 -13.23 -17.10
CA PRO A 291 12.15 -13.14 -16.32
C PRO A 291 11.90 -12.70 -14.87
N VAL A 292 12.63 -13.31 -13.94
CA VAL A 292 12.75 -12.86 -12.55
C VAL A 292 13.76 -11.74 -12.51
N LEU A 293 13.34 -10.59 -12.04
CA LEU A 293 14.13 -9.37 -11.91
C LEU A 293 14.29 -8.96 -10.46
N CYS A 294 15.41 -8.34 -10.13
CA CYS A 294 15.62 -7.61 -8.89
C CYS A 294 16.04 -6.18 -9.26
N PRO A 295 15.09 -5.29 -9.62
CA PRO A 295 15.42 -3.95 -10.06
C PRO A 295 16.14 -3.16 -8.97
N ARG A 296 17.07 -2.29 -9.37
CA ARG A 296 17.64 -1.27 -8.51
C ARG A 296 16.63 -0.16 -8.31
N PHE A 297 16.33 0.18 -7.07
CA PHE A 297 15.56 1.35 -6.68
C PHE A 297 16.47 2.34 -5.94
N ASN A 298 16.44 3.60 -6.34
CA ASN A 298 16.97 4.69 -5.51
C ASN A 298 15.86 5.13 -4.53
N ALA A 299 16.27 5.80 -3.45
CA ALA A 299 15.29 6.40 -2.55
C ALA A 299 14.39 7.39 -3.32
N GLY A 300 13.08 7.24 -3.17
CA GLY A 300 12.05 8.01 -3.91
C GLY A 300 11.50 7.33 -5.15
N ASP A 301 12.11 6.26 -5.63
CA ASP A 301 11.57 5.48 -6.74
C ASP A 301 10.37 4.64 -6.28
N ALA A 302 9.45 4.39 -7.20
CA ALA A 302 8.23 3.62 -6.95
C ALA A 302 8.04 2.51 -7.97
N LEU A 303 7.29 1.48 -7.57
CA LEU A 303 6.78 0.44 -8.44
C LEU A 303 5.25 0.42 -8.33
N PHE A 304 4.56 0.54 -9.47
CA PHE A 304 3.15 0.23 -9.60
C PHE A 304 2.99 -1.17 -10.21
N PHE A 305 2.11 -1.98 -9.63
CA PHE A 305 1.80 -3.32 -10.10
C PHE A 305 0.38 -3.71 -9.65
N ASP A 306 -0.10 -4.89 -9.96
CA ASP A 306 -1.39 -5.36 -9.48
C ASP A 306 -1.27 -6.68 -8.68
N HIS A 307 -2.39 -7.17 -8.22
CA HIS A 307 -2.47 -8.36 -7.39
C HIS A 307 -2.09 -9.68 -8.08
N TYR A 308 -1.90 -9.67 -9.40
CA TYR A 308 -1.40 -10.82 -10.16
C TYR A 308 0.13 -10.89 -10.19
N ASN A 309 0.83 -9.82 -9.86
CA ASN A 309 2.28 -9.81 -9.91
C ASN A 309 2.88 -10.78 -8.88
N LEU A 310 3.75 -11.69 -9.35
CA LEU A 310 4.46 -12.64 -8.51
C LEU A 310 5.76 -12.02 -8.02
N HIS A 311 5.90 -11.88 -6.69
CA HIS A 311 7.03 -11.17 -6.10
C HIS A 311 7.39 -11.68 -4.70
N ARG A 312 8.56 -11.29 -4.23
CA ARG A 312 9.01 -11.46 -2.83
C ARG A 312 10.00 -10.39 -2.44
N THR A 313 10.31 -10.29 -1.14
CA THR A 313 11.48 -9.52 -0.69
C THR A 313 12.75 -10.28 -1.07
N GLY A 314 13.63 -9.65 -1.83
CA GLY A 314 14.93 -10.19 -2.25
C GLY A 314 15.99 -9.95 -1.17
N PHE A 315 16.27 -10.94 -0.35
CA PHE A 315 17.35 -10.88 0.64
C PHE A 315 18.65 -11.41 0.04
N GLY A 316 19.67 -10.54 0.00
CA GLY A 316 21.04 -10.98 -0.29
C GLY A 316 21.76 -11.42 0.98
N LEU A 317 22.73 -12.34 0.83
CA LEU A 317 23.53 -12.86 1.97
C LEU A 317 24.43 -11.80 2.62
N ASN A 318 24.71 -10.70 1.92
CA ASN A 318 25.69 -9.70 2.32
C ASN A 318 25.10 -8.29 2.57
N HIS A 319 23.78 -8.16 2.61
CA HIS A 319 23.18 -6.87 2.90
C HIS A 319 23.51 -6.43 4.34
N THR A 320 23.84 -5.15 4.52
CA THR A 320 24.20 -4.57 5.83
C THR A 320 23.23 -3.46 6.24
N LYS A 321 22.42 -2.93 5.31
CA LYS A 321 21.53 -1.80 5.53
C LYS A 321 20.06 -2.19 5.59
N ASN A 322 19.32 -1.46 6.41
CA ASN A 322 17.87 -1.58 6.44
C ASN A 322 17.25 -1.00 5.16
N ARG A 323 16.16 -1.63 4.70
CA ARG A 323 15.27 -1.08 3.68
C ARG A 323 14.07 -0.42 4.32
N TYR A 324 13.89 0.87 4.08
CA TYR A 324 12.64 1.57 4.36
C TYR A 324 11.78 1.61 3.11
N ALA A 325 10.48 1.32 3.25
CA ALA A 325 9.53 1.34 2.14
C ALA A 325 8.10 1.62 2.60
N LEU A 326 7.29 2.08 1.66
CA LEU A 326 5.83 2.19 1.79
C LEU A 326 5.18 1.15 0.88
N GLU A 327 4.10 0.56 1.34
CA GLU A 327 3.30 -0.40 0.58
C GLU A 327 1.83 -0.02 0.71
N THR A 328 1.14 0.21 -0.41
CA THR A 328 -0.26 0.60 -0.42
C THR A 328 -1.01 -0.13 -1.52
N TRP A 329 -2.12 -0.77 -1.17
CA TRP A 329 -3.03 -1.35 -2.15
C TRP A 329 -4.23 -0.47 -2.34
N PHE A 330 -4.50 -0.17 -3.61
CA PHE A 330 -5.68 0.55 -4.03
C PHE A 330 -6.62 -0.41 -4.76
N PHE A 331 -7.90 -0.15 -4.60
CA PHE A 331 -8.96 -0.87 -5.29
C PHE A 331 -9.88 0.11 -6.01
N ALA A 332 -10.52 -0.34 -7.06
CA ALA A 332 -11.74 0.29 -7.55
C ALA A 332 -12.82 0.18 -6.47
N GLY A 333 -13.53 1.26 -6.18
CA GLY A 333 -14.49 1.32 -5.07
C GLY A 333 -15.55 0.23 -5.12
N SER A 334 -16.07 -0.06 -6.33
CA SER A 334 -17.11 -1.05 -6.57
C SER A 334 -16.67 -2.50 -6.32
N THR A 335 -15.37 -2.80 -6.47
CA THR A 335 -14.84 -4.17 -6.37
C THR A 335 -13.95 -4.37 -5.14
N ALA A 336 -13.82 -3.37 -4.26
CA ALA A 336 -12.97 -3.44 -3.10
C ALA A 336 -13.46 -4.53 -2.10
N PRO A 337 -12.60 -5.49 -1.71
CA PRO A 337 -13.03 -6.55 -0.80
C PRO A 337 -13.29 -6.00 0.60
N HIS A 338 -14.48 -6.23 1.15
CA HIS A 338 -14.83 -5.79 2.51
C HIS A 338 -13.83 -6.25 3.59
N LYS A 339 -13.23 -7.44 3.42
CA LYS A 339 -12.21 -7.96 4.33
C LYS A 339 -10.92 -7.14 4.35
N GLN A 340 -10.69 -6.30 3.33
CA GLN A 340 -9.55 -5.38 3.28
C GLN A 340 -9.86 -4.06 4.00
N GLN A 341 -11.09 -3.85 4.42
CA GLN A 341 -11.56 -2.64 5.10
C GLN A 341 -11.17 -1.38 4.32
N PRO A 342 -11.83 -1.12 3.19
CA PRO A 342 -11.45 0.01 2.34
C PRO A 342 -11.63 1.35 3.03
N VAL A 343 -10.77 2.30 2.68
CA VAL A 343 -10.71 3.68 3.18
C VAL A 343 -10.86 4.62 2.00
N VAL A 344 -11.79 5.57 2.11
CA VAL A 344 -11.93 6.66 1.15
C VAL A 344 -10.76 7.63 1.29
N PHE A 345 -10.16 8.13 0.18
CA PHE A 345 -9.04 9.06 0.24
C PHE A 345 -9.12 10.17 -0.82
#